data_31b1c37394b609fcb35cb81a393fe198
#
_entry.id   31b1c37394b609fcb35cb81a393fe198
#
_cell.length_a   1.000
_cell.length_b   1.000
_cell.length_c   1.000
_cell.angle_alpha   90.00
_cell.angle_beta   90.00
_cell.angle_gamma   90.00
#
_symmetry.space_group_name_H-M   'P 1'
#
loop_
_entity.id
_entity.type
_entity.pdbx_description
1 polymer ?
#
loop_
_entity_poly.entity_id
_entity_poly.type
_entity_poly.pdbx_seq_one_letter_code
_entity_poly.pdbx_strand_id
1 'polypeptide(L)'
;DLVGVSAHRLAGAVAREGCVGTVSSVDLRRHHPDLMKATARSRDRAAIEQANLTALDREIRAAREIAGGSGMIAVNVMRAVSQYAAYVRQACESGADAIVVGAGLAMDLPDLARDFARVALVPIVSEARAASLIVRRWLRRGRAPDAIVIEHPRYAGGHLGAAQVDEVGEARFDFARVVPEIRAALHAQGLDADRIPLIAAGGVNSPARVAAALAAGADAVQVGTAFAVTEECDAHPNFKRVLAEARPEDIVVFMSVAGLPARAVRTPWLDRKSVV
;
A
#
# COMPACT_ATOMS: atom_id res chain seq x y z
N ASP A 1 -2.90 1.64 4.70
CA ASP A 1 -2.72 3.02 4.24
C ASP A 1 -2.83 3.98 5.41
N LEU A 2 -1.73 4.56 5.80
CA LEU A 2 -1.68 5.58 6.83
C LEU A 2 -1.88 6.93 6.16
N VAL A 3 -3.05 7.51 6.33
CA VAL A 3 -3.43 8.82 5.78
C VAL A 3 -2.33 9.85 6.08
N GLY A 4 -1.72 10.43 5.04
CA GLY A 4 -0.71 11.47 5.17
C GLY A 4 0.64 11.05 5.76
N VAL A 5 0.97 9.74 5.77
CA VAL A 5 2.26 9.24 6.28
C VAL A 5 3.30 9.17 5.16
N SER A 6 2.92 8.72 3.97
CA SER A 6 3.80 8.66 2.81
C SER A 6 3.27 9.57 1.72
N ALA A 7 3.81 10.76 1.63
CA ALA A 7 3.55 11.76 0.60
C ALA A 7 4.84 12.02 -0.20
N HIS A 8 4.99 13.20 -0.79
CA HIS A 8 6.08 13.48 -1.73
C HIS A 8 7.48 13.39 -1.13
N ARG A 9 7.69 13.82 0.13
CA ARG A 9 9.02 13.86 0.74
C ARG A 9 9.58 12.45 0.90
N LEU A 10 8.82 11.57 1.56
CA LEU A 10 9.26 10.19 1.78
C LEU A 10 9.35 9.44 0.45
N ALA A 11 8.30 9.49 -0.39
CA ALA A 11 8.31 8.77 -1.65
C ALA A 11 9.44 9.25 -2.58
N GLY A 12 9.65 10.55 -2.68
CA GLY A 12 10.73 11.12 -3.48
C GLY A 12 12.12 10.75 -2.96
N ALA A 13 12.33 10.80 -1.63
CA ALA A 13 13.60 10.41 -1.03
C ALA A 13 13.95 8.94 -1.29
N VAL A 14 12.96 8.03 -1.14
CA VAL A 14 13.15 6.60 -1.44
C VAL A 14 13.44 6.37 -2.92
N ALA A 15 12.73 7.06 -3.82
CA ALA A 15 12.95 6.94 -5.26
C ALA A 15 14.33 7.46 -5.67
N ARG A 16 14.81 8.55 -5.06
CA ARG A 16 16.14 9.11 -5.31
C ARG A 16 17.27 8.11 -5.06
N GLU A 17 17.08 7.19 -4.11
CA GLU A 17 18.02 6.09 -3.83
C GLU A 17 17.89 4.90 -4.80
N GLY A 18 17.15 5.05 -5.92
CA GLY A 18 16.98 4.01 -6.94
C GLY A 18 15.91 2.97 -6.60
N CYS A 19 15.13 3.19 -5.54
CA CYS A 19 14.06 2.29 -5.09
C CYS A 19 12.68 2.73 -5.60
N VAL A 20 11.62 2.05 -5.13
CA VAL A 20 10.24 2.42 -5.43
C VAL A 20 9.67 3.23 -4.26
N GLY A 21 9.55 4.54 -4.42
CA GLY A 21 8.88 5.42 -3.48
C GLY A 21 7.38 5.40 -3.69
N THR A 22 6.60 5.16 -2.63
CA THR A 22 5.16 4.96 -2.76
C THR A 22 4.38 6.08 -2.07
N VAL A 23 3.56 6.80 -2.82
CA VAL A 23 2.62 7.81 -2.31
C VAL A 23 1.32 7.13 -1.89
N SER A 24 0.81 7.44 -0.71
CA SER A 24 -0.53 7.02 -0.26
C SER A 24 -1.60 7.96 -0.82
N SER A 25 -2.63 7.43 -1.47
CA SER A 25 -3.63 8.27 -2.17
C SER A 25 -4.68 8.92 -1.28
N VAL A 26 -4.81 8.50 -0.01
CA VAL A 26 -5.95 8.86 0.82
C VAL A 26 -5.78 10.20 1.51
N ASP A 27 -6.77 11.10 1.34
CA ASP A 27 -6.97 12.37 2.06
C ASP A 27 -5.75 13.33 2.01
N LEU A 28 -5.00 13.28 0.92
CA LEU A 28 -3.77 14.06 0.69
C LEU A 28 -3.99 15.58 0.72
N ARG A 29 -5.23 16.08 0.49
CA ARG A 29 -5.54 17.50 0.63
C ARG A 29 -5.14 18.08 1.98
N ARG A 30 -4.98 17.22 3.02
CA ARG A 30 -4.53 17.65 4.36
C ARG A 30 -3.10 18.19 4.39
N HIS A 31 -2.26 17.82 3.43
CA HIS A 31 -0.91 18.37 3.26
C HIS A 31 -0.89 19.73 2.57
N HIS A 32 -2.03 20.18 2.02
CA HIS A 32 -2.16 21.40 1.24
C HIS A 32 -3.05 22.43 1.94
N PRO A 33 -2.49 23.48 2.59
CA PRO A 33 -3.26 24.48 3.35
C PRO A 33 -4.34 25.19 2.54
N ASP A 34 -4.09 25.44 1.24
CA ASP A 34 -5.06 26.04 0.32
C ASP A 34 -6.28 25.15 0.09
N LEU A 35 -6.05 23.86 -0.15
CA LEU A 35 -7.13 22.88 -0.34
C LEU A 35 -7.91 22.65 0.96
N MET A 36 -7.20 22.63 2.10
CA MET A 36 -7.85 22.53 3.41
C MET A 36 -8.67 23.77 3.72
N LYS A 37 -8.19 24.98 3.44
CA LYS A 37 -8.96 26.22 3.62
C LYS A 37 -10.28 26.16 2.83
N ALA A 38 -10.26 25.63 1.63
CA ALA A 38 -11.45 25.49 0.78
C ALA A 38 -12.41 24.39 1.24
N THR A 39 -11.93 23.32 1.88
CA THR A 39 -12.73 22.10 2.08
C THR A 39 -12.89 21.63 3.53
N ALA A 40 -12.16 22.20 4.51
CA ALA A 40 -12.17 21.72 5.90
C ALA A 40 -13.56 21.73 6.57
N ARG A 41 -14.42 22.68 6.20
CA ARG A 41 -15.79 22.81 6.70
C ARG A 41 -16.85 22.43 5.67
N SER A 42 -16.43 22.00 4.48
CA SER A 42 -17.35 21.62 3.40
C SER A 42 -18.02 20.28 3.72
N ARG A 43 -19.31 20.18 3.39
CA ARG A 43 -20.05 18.91 3.31
C ARG A 43 -20.23 18.45 1.86
N ASP A 44 -19.75 19.23 0.91
CA ASP A 44 -19.77 18.90 -0.50
C ASP A 44 -18.70 17.83 -0.77
N ARG A 45 -19.16 16.59 -0.98
CA ARG A 45 -18.30 15.44 -1.25
C ARG A 45 -17.54 15.60 -2.56
N ALA A 46 -18.15 16.19 -3.58
CA ALA A 46 -17.50 16.38 -4.88
C ALA A 46 -16.34 17.38 -4.78
N ALA A 47 -16.52 18.48 -4.04
CA ALA A 47 -15.45 19.44 -3.79
C ALA A 47 -14.30 18.84 -2.98
N ILE A 48 -14.60 18.02 -1.98
CA ILE A 48 -13.58 17.30 -1.17
C ILE A 48 -12.81 16.30 -2.04
N GLU A 49 -13.52 15.54 -2.88
CA GLU A 49 -12.91 14.57 -3.80
C GLU A 49 -12.00 15.27 -4.81
N GLN A 50 -12.47 16.32 -5.45
CA GLN A 50 -11.66 17.11 -6.39
C GLN A 50 -10.40 17.68 -5.72
N ALA A 51 -10.49 18.15 -4.49
CA ALA A 51 -9.34 18.62 -3.72
C ALA A 51 -8.32 17.48 -3.46
N ASN A 52 -8.79 16.26 -3.16
CA ASN A 52 -7.91 15.12 -2.99
C ASN A 52 -7.24 14.69 -4.30
N LEU A 53 -7.94 14.73 -5.44
CA LEU A 53 -7.35 14.44 -6.75
C LEU A 53 -6.27 15.47 -7.11
N THR A 54 -6.56 16.75 -6.88
CA THR A 54 -5.58 17.84 -7.06
C THR A 54 -4.35 17.65 -6.16
N ALA A 55 -4.56 17.27 -4.91
CA ALA A 55 -3.46 16.97 -3.99
C ALA A 55 -2.62 15.78 -4.47
N LEU A 56 -3.26 14.71 -4.93
CA LEU A 56 -2.57 13.53 -5.46
C LEU A 56 -1.67 13.89 -6.65
N ASP A 57 -2.16 14.70 -7.59
CA ASP A 57 -1.34 15.21 -8.70
C ASP A 57 -0.11 15.97 -8.20
N ARG A 58 -0.30 16.91 -7.25
CA ARG A 58 0.79 17.68 -6.66
C ARG A 58 1.83 16.80 -5.98
N GLU A 59 1.37 15.82 -5.20
CA GLU A 59 2.26 14.90 -4.46
C GLU A 59 3.10 14.02 -5.39
N ILE A 60 2.52 13.51 -6.47
CA ILE A 60 3.25 12.70 -7.45
C ILE A 60 4.32 13.55 -8.14
N ARG A 61 3.97 14.77 -8.59
CA ARG A 61 4.92 15.67 -9.26
C ARG A 61 6.06 16.09 -8.33
N ALA A 62 5.75 16.47 -7.09
CA ALA A 62 6.76 16.84 -6.10
C ALA A 62 7.68 15.67 -5.74
N ALA A 63 7.13 14.44 -5.62
CA ALA A 63 7.94 13.24 -5.40
C ALA A 63 8.91 12.99 -6.58
N ARG A 64 8.47 13.18 -7.82
CA ARG A 64 9.34 13.06 -9.00
C ARG A 64 10.45 14.11 -9.04
N GLU A 65 10.16 15.34 -8.65
CA GLU A 65 11.18 16.40 -8.53
C GLU A 65 12.26 16.00 -7.53
N ILE A 66 11.88 15.49 -6.34
CA ILE A 66 12.83 15.02 -5.33
C ILE A 66 13.63 13.81 -5.82
N ALA A 67 12.99 12.89 -6.54
CA ALA A 67 13.63 11.70 -7.09
C ALA A 67 14.70 12.03 -8.13
N GLY A 68 14.61 13.18 -8.81
CA GLY A 68 15.63 13.65 -9.76
C GLY A 68 15.86 12.70 -10.95
N GLY A 69 14.85 11.94 -11.36
CA GLY A 69 14.93 10.97 -12.44
C GLY A 69 15.41 9.57 -12.02
N SER A 70 15.66 9.34 -10.73
CA SER A 70 16.01 8.02 -10.17
C SER A 70 14.79 7.27 -9.70
N GLY A 71 14.91 5.93 -9.60
CA GLY A 71 13.90 5.05 -9.05
C GLY A 71 12.53 5.15 -9.72
N MET A 72 11.49 4.80 -8.99
CA MET A 72 10.10 4.83 -9.46
C MET A 72 9.19 5.49 -8.42
N ILE A 73 8.14 6.17 -8.88
CA ILE A 73 7.06 6.68 -8.02
C ILE A 73 5.82 5.82 -8.21
N ALA A 74 5.49 5.06 -7.19
CA ALA A 74 4.25 4.29 -7.12
C ALA A 74 3.17 5.04 -6.34
N VAL A 75 1.90 4.70 -6.59
CA VAL A 75 0.77 5.17 -5.79
C VAL A 75 0.01 3.99 -5.21
N ASN A 76 -0.13 3.98 -3.88
CA ASN A 76 -0.96 2.99 -3.20
C ASN A 76 -2.40 3.49 -3.14
N VAL A 77 -3.33 2.68 -3.67
CA VAL A 77 -4.76 2.98 -3.71
C VAL A 77 -5.54 1.87 -3.00
N MET A 78 -6.41 2.25 -2.07
CA MET A 78 -7.28 1.29 -1.40
C MET A 78 -8.50 0.97 -2.26
N ARG A 79 -8.73 -0.33 -2.52
CA ARG A 79 -9.92 -0.78 -3.27
C ARG A 79 -11.24 -0.44 -2.55
N ALA A 80 -11.20 -0.40 -1.21
CA ALA A 80 -12.39 -0.18 -0.38
C ALA A 80 -12.92 1.26 -0.38
N VAL A 81 -12.14 2.25 -0.87
CA VAL A 81 -12.62 3.65 -0.91
C VAL A 81 -13.55 3.87 -2.09
N SER A 82 -14.58 4.70 -1.91
CA SER A 82 -15.57 4.99 -2.95
C SER A 82 -14.95 5.65 -4.19
N GLN A 83 -13.89 6.43 -4.01
CA GLN A 83 -13.17 7.14 -5.07
C GLN A 83 -12.05 6.32 -5.73
N TYR A 84 -11.98 5.02 -5.49
CA TYR A 84 -10.93 4.14 -5.99
C TYR A 84 -10.59 4.36 -7.48
N ALA A 85 -11.62 4.34 -8.34
CA ALA A 85 -11.42 4.49 -9.79
C ALA A 85 -10.86 5.88 -10.15
N ALA A 86 -11.32 6.93 -9.48
CA ALA A 86 -10.84 8.29 -9.69
C ALA A 86 -9.36 8.43 -9.25
N TYR A 87 -8.98 7.86 -8.11
CA TYR A 87 -7.59 7.87 -7.67
C TYR A 87 -6.66 7.09 -8.60
N VAL A 88 -7.07 5.90 -9.09
CA VAL A 88 -6.28 5.13 -10.06
C VAL A 88 -6.04 5.96 -11.33
N ARG A 89 -7.11 6.53 -11.89
CA ARG A 89 -7.02 7.35 -13.12
C ARG A 89 -6.14 8.57 -12.90
N GLN A 90 -6.37 9.33 -11.84
CA GLN A 90 -5.58 10.51 -11.53
C GLN A 90 -4.09 10.18 -11.33
N ALA A 91 -3.78 9.09 -10.64
CA ALA A 91 -2.39 8.68 -10.44
C ALA A 91 -1.69 8.37 -11.77
N CYS A 92 -2.38 7.68 -12.69
CA CYS A 92 -1.87 7.42 -14.04
C CYS A 92 -1.67 8.71 -14.84
N GLU A 93 -2.64 9.62 -14.83
CA GLU A 93 -2.60 10.92 -15.51
C GLU A 93 -1.49 11.83 -14.97
N SER A 94 -1.23 11.78 -13.66
CA SER A 94 -0.16 12.52 -13.00
C SER A 94 1.23 11.93 -13.25
N GLY A 95 1.31 10.79 -13.92
CA GLY A 95 2.57 10.15 -14.32
C GLY A 95 3.17 9.24 -13.24
N ALA A 96 2.38 8.56 -12.43
CA ALA A 96 2.88 7.47 -11.59
C ALA A 96 3.47 6.35 -12.45
N ASP A 97 4.55 5.72 -11.98
CA ASP A 97 5.18 4.56 -12.66
C ASP A 97 4.44 3.26 -12.34
N ALA A 98 3.81 3.19 -11.16
CA ALA A 98 3.09 2.00 -10.73
C ALA A 98 1.85 2.35 -9.89
N ILE A 99 0.82 1.52 -10.00
CA ILE A 99 -0.37 1.55 -9.13
C ILE A 99 -0.38 0.28 -8.28
N VAL A 100 -0.31 0.45 -6.97
CA VAL A 100 -0.34 -0.63 -5.98
C VAL A 100 -1.70 -0.64 -5.32
N VAL A 101 -2.43 -1.76 -5.37
CA VAL A 101 -3.81 -1.83 -4.88
C VAL A 101 -3.99 -2.91 -3.84
N GLY A 102 -4.45 -2.50 -2.66
CA GLY A 102 -4.83 -3.36 -1.54
C GLY A 102 -6.19 -3.01 -0.95
N ALA A 103 -6.47 -3.51 0.25
CA ALA A 103 -7.77 -3.36 0.93
C ALA A 103 -8.95 -3.83 0.06
N GLY A 104 -8.83 -5.03 -0.49
CA GLY A 104 -9.77 -5.67 -1.38
C GLY A 104 -9.12 -6.17 -2.67
N LEU A 105 -9.82 -7.04 -3.40
CA LEU A 105 -9.32 -7.65 -4.63
C LEU A 105 -9.40 -6.66 -5.80
N ALA A 106 -8.26 -6.33 -6.41
CA ALA A 106 -8.11 -5.38 -7.51
C ALA A 106 -8.56 -5.97 -8.87
N MET A 107 -9.78 -6.50 -8.95
CA MET A 107 -10.27 -7.27 -10.10
C MET A 107 -10.41 -6.45 -11.39
N ASP A 108 -10.64 -5.16 -11.28
CA ASP A 108 -10.96 -4.20 -12.34
C ASP A 108 -9.80 -3.22 -12.66
N LEU A 109 -8.68 -3.35 -11.98
CA LEU A 109 -7.54 -2.43 -12.16
C LEU A 109 -7.03 -2.34 -13.61
N PRO A 110 -6.91 -3.44 -14.39
CA PRO A 110 -6.55 -3.35 -15.80
C PRO A 110 -7.52 -2.54 -16.66
N ASP A 111 -8.81 -2.54 -16.33
CA ASP A 111 -9.81 -1.75 -17.06
C ASP A 111 -9.65 -0.25 -16.78
N LEU A 112 -9.33 0.11 -15.53
CA LEU A 112 -9.15 1.50 -15.10
C LEU A 112 -7.84 2.12 -15.66
N ALA A 113 -6.81 1.31 -15.83
CA ALA A 113 -5.51 1.73 -16.33
C ALA A 113 -5.27 1.39 -17.81
N ARG A 114 -6.32 1.04 -18.57
CA ARG A 114 -6.21 0.55 -19.95
C ARG A 114 -5.45 1.50 -20.88
N ASP A 115 -5.67 2.80 -20.72
CA ASP A 115 -5.10 3.83 -21.56
C ASP A 115 -3.63 4.18 -21.16
N PHE A 116 -3.11 3.54 -20.10
CA PHE A 116 -1.80 3.83 -19.51
C PHE A 116 -0.90 2.58 -19.54
N ALA A 117 -0.58 2.09 -20.73
CA ALA A 117 0.13 0.82 -20.93
C ALA A 117 1.53 0.75 -20.26
N ARG A 118 2.14 1.89 -19.95
CA ARG A 118 3.47 1.95 -19.30
C ARG A 118 3.40 1.89 -17.78
N VAL A 119 2.22 2.07 -17.19
CA VAL A 119 2.03 2.05 -15.73
C VAL A 119 2.00 0.60 -15.26
N ALA A 120 2.87 0.26 -14.32
CA ALA A 120 2.90 -1.07 -13.72
C ALA A 120 1.69 -1.27 -12.78
N LEU A 121 1.07 -2.43 -12.86
CA LEU A 121 -0.11 -2.78 -12.05
C LEU A 121 0.27 -3.86 -11.04
N VAL A 122 0.15 -3.52 -9.76
CA VAL A 122 0.65 -4.32 -8.64
C VAL A 122 -0.45 -4.58 -7.62
N PRO A 123 -1.07 -5.76 -7.60
CA PRO A 123 -2.03 -6.12 -6.58
C PRO A 123 -1.33 -6.49 -5.26
N ILE A 124 -1.98 -6.20 -4.12
CA ILE A 124 -1.58 -6.69 -2.80
C ILE A 124 -2.47 -7.87 -2.44
N VAL A 125 -1.85 -8.96 -2.01
CA VAL A 125 -2.52 -10.18 -1.56
C VAL A 125 -1.86 -10.72 -0.30
N SER A 126 -2.54 -11.61 0.43
CA SER A 126 -1.96 -12.30 1.59
C SER A 126 -1.84 -13.81 1.38
N GLU A 127 -2.45 -14.35 0.31
CA GLU A 127 -2.46 -15.80 0.05
C GLU A 127 -2.56 -16.10 -1.46
N ALA A 128 -2.16 -17.32 -1.84
CA ALA A 128 -2.13 -17.78 -3.23
C ALA A 128 -3.52 -17.83 -3.90
N ARG A 129 -4.57 -18.08 -3.12
CA ARG A 129 -5.96 -18.08 -3.64
C ARG A 129 -6.36 -16.71 -4.17
N ALA A 130 -6.05 -15.65 -3.42
CA ALA A 130 -6.35 -14.27 -3.84
C ALA A 130 -5.55 -13.89 -5.10
N ALA A 131 -4.25 -14.23 -5.13
CA ALA A 131 -3.40 -14.03 -6.31
C ALA A 131 -3.99 -14.75 -7.54
N SER A 132 -4.35 -16.02 -7.42
CA SER A 132 -4.94 -16.82 -8.50
C SER A 132 -6.22 -16.21 -9.05
N LEU A 133 -7.11 -15.71 -8.19
CA LEU A 133 -8.36 -15.08 -8.60
C LEU A 133 -8.12 -13.79 -9.40
N ILE A 134 -7.22 -12.93 -8.91
CA ILE A 134 -6.85 -11.67 -9.57
C ILE A 134 -6.22 -11.97 -10.93
N VAL A 135 -5.20 -12.81 -10.98
CA VAL A 135 -4.46 -13.15 -12.19
C VAL A 135 -5.38 -13.73 -13.26
N ARG A 136 -6.22 -14.71 -12.89
CA ARG A 136 -7.21 -15.29 -13.81
C ARG A 136 -8.16 -14.24 -14.38
N ARG A 137 -8.56 -13.28 -13.56
CA ARG A 137 -9.46 -12.21 -14.01
C ARG A 137 -8.75 -11.24 -14.95
N TRP A 138 -7.49 -10.90 -14.66
CA TRP A 138 -6.69 -9.98 -15.47
C TRP A 138 -6.29 -10.58 -16.80
N LEU A 139 -5.91 -11.88 -16.84
CA LEU A 139 -5.57 -12.58 -18.09
C LEU A 139 -6.73 -12.58 -19.10
N ARG A 140 -7.98 -12.66 -18.63
CA ARG A 140 -9.15 -12.52 -19.52
C ARG A 140 -9.27 -11.12 -20.15
N ARG A 141 -8.52 -10.14 -19.64
CA ARG A 141 -8.41 -8.78 -20.17
C ARG A 141 -7.12 -8.55 -20.95
N GLY A 142 -6.36 -9.62 -21.18
CA GLY A 142 -5.07 -9.55 -21.85
C GLY A 142 -3.95 -8.88 -21.03
N ARG A 143 -4.08 -8.84 -19.69
CA ARG A 143 -3.10 -8.21 -18.81
C ARG A 143 -2.67 -9.18 -17.70
N ALA A 144 -1.35 -9.24 -17.44
CA ALA A 144 -0.79 -9.89 -16.25
C ALA A 144 -0.37 -8.82 -15.22
N PRO A 145 -0.24 -9.15 -13.93
CA PRO A 145 0.44 -8.28 -12.97
C PRO A 145 1.89 -8.04 -13.37
N ASP A 146 2.40 -6.83 -13.13
CA ASP A 146 3.81 -6.52 -13.33
C ASP A 146 4.67 -6.90 -12.12
N ALA A 147 4.05 -6.96 -10.93
CA ALA A 147 4.58 -7.51 -9.68
C ALA A 147 3.40 -7.85 -8.75
N ILE A 148 3.64 -8.58 -7.68
CA ILE A 148 2.64 -8.88 -6.65
C ILE A 148 3.24 -8.57 -5.27
N VAL A 149 2.56 -7.74 -4.47
CA VAL A 149 2.90 -7.56 -3.06
C VAL A 149 2.21 -8.63 -2.24
N ILE A 150 2.98 -9.32 -1.41
CA ILE A 150 2.50 -10.33 -0.47
C ILE A 150 2.57 -9.74 0.93
N GLU A 151 1.42 -9.34 1.46
CA GLU A 151 1.35 -8.68 2.75
C GLU A 151 1.00 -9.67 3.86
N HIS A 152 1.90 -9.83 4.85
CA HIS A 152 1.67 -10.71 5.99
C HIS A 152 0.68 -10.05 6.97
N PRO A 153 -0.52 -10.62 7.21
CA PRO A 153 -1.57 -9.97 7.99
C PRO A 153 -1.16 -9.57 9.40
N ARG A 154 -0.38 -10.40 10.09
CA ARG A 154 0.08 -10.13 11.46
C ARG A 154 0.89 -8.84 11.61
N TYR A 155 1.59 -8.42 10.55
CA TYR A 155 2.56 -7.32 10.61
C TYR A 155 2.17 -6.14 9.74
N ALA A 156 1.16 -6.31 8.91
CA ALA A 156 0.67 -5.23 8.06
C ALA A 156 0.10 -4.07 8.88
N GLY A 157 0.18 -2.88 8.35
CA GLY A 157 -0.49 -1.69 8.89
C GLY A 157 -1.79 -1.45 8.13
N GLY A 158 -2.90 -1.29 8.86
CA GLY A 158 -4.19 -1.07 8.24
C GLY A 158 -5.02 -2.35 8.09
N HIS A 159 -5.76 -2.49 6.98
CA HIS A 159 -6.62 -3.64 6.76
C HIS A 159 -5.82 -4.87 6.37
N LEU A 160 -5.95 -5.91 7.18
CA LEU A 160 -5.20 -7.14 7.04
C LEU A 160 -5.93 -8.11 6.11
N GLY A 161 -5.19 -8.97 5.42
CA GLY A 161 -5.74 -9.97 4.50
C GLY A 161 -6.40 -11.18 5.18
N ALA A 162 -6.66 -11.12 6.50
CA ALA A 162 -7.38 -12.11 7.28
C ALA A 162 -8.80 -11.64 7.57
N ALA A 163 -9.74 -12.57 7.71
CA ALA A 163 -11.14 -12.23 8.02
C ALA A 163 -11.36 -11.98 9.53
N GLN A 164 -10.61 -12.68 10.37
CA GLN A 164 -10.72 -12.60 11.83
C GLN A 164 -9.38 -12.21 12.48
N VAL A 165 -9.45 -11.64 13.67
CA VAL A 165 -8.26 -11.20 14.42
C VAL A 165 -7.37 -12.37 14.83
N ASP A 166 -7.92 -13.50 15.18
CA ASP A 166 -7.21 -14.72 15.58
C ASP A 166 -6.52 -15.44 14.40
N GLU A 167 -6.97 -15.21 13.18
CA GLU A 167 -6.36 -15.80 11.99
C GLU A 167 -5.05 -15.11 11.55
N VAL A 168 -4.79 -13.87 11.97
CA VAL A 168 -3.66 -13.08 11.44
C VAL A 168 -2.28 -13.72 11.66
N GLY A 169 -2.16 -14.63 12.62
CA GLY A 169 -0.92 -15.35 12.96
C GLY A 169 -0.81 -16.75 12.37
N GLU A 170 -1.74 -17.16 11.50
CA GLU A 170 -1.72 -18.50 10.92
C GLU A 170 -0.55 -18.71 9.96
N ALA A 171 0.05 -19.92 10.03
CA ALA A 171 1.19 -20.29 9.21
C ALA A 171 0.94 -20.25 7.68
N ARG A 172 -0.32 -20.22 7.25
CA ARG A 172 -0.67 -20.05 5.83
C ARG A 172 -0.20 -18.71 5.24
N PHE A 173 0.09 -17.72 6.09
CA PHE A 173 0.58 -16.40 5.68
C PHE A 173 2.10 -16.27 5.75
N ASP A 174 2.82 -17.25 6.29
CA ASP A 174 4.28 -17.22 6.38
C ASP A 174 4.91 -17.16 4.99
N PHE A 175 5.87 -16.26 4.78
CA PHE A 175 6.52 -16.08 3.47
C PHE A 175 7.12 -17.36 2.91
N ALA A 176 7.74 -18.19 3.75
CA ALA A 176 8.31 -19.48 3.35
C ALA A 176 7.26 -20.43 2.73
N ARG A 177 5.98 -20.21 3.00
CA ARG A 177 4.88 -20.98 2.45
C ARG A 177 4.17 -20.25 1.32
N VAL A 178 3.75 -19.01 1.56
CA VAL A 178 2.87 -18.28 0.61
C VAL A 178 3.61 -17.88 -0.67
N VAL A 179 4.91 -17.54 -0.59
CA VAL A 179 5.69 -17.15 -1.77
C VAL A 179 5.78 -18.28 -2.80
N PRO A 180 6.25 -19.49 -2.46
CA PRO A 180 6.27 -20.60 -3.42
C PRO A 180 4.86 -21.02 -3.87
N GLU A 181 3.83 -20.94 -3.01
CA GLU A 181 2.45 -21.23 -3.42
C GLU A 181 1.95 -20.24 -4.49
N ILE A 182 2.25 -18.94 -4.36
CA ILE A 182 1.89 -17.93 -5.38
C ILE A 182 2.66 -18.20 -6.67
N ARG A 183 3.97 -18.47 -6.59
CA ARG A 183 4.80 -18.78 -7.76
C ARG A 183 4.26 -19.99 -8.52
N ALA A 184 3.91 -21.05 -7.83
CA ALA A 184 3.26 -22.24 -8.41
C ALA A 184 1.90 -21.90 -9.04
N ALA A 185 1.10 -21.05 -8.41
CA ALA A 185 -0.19 -20.61 -8.94
C ALA A 185 -0.06 -19.76 -10.23
N LEU A 186 0.99 -18.96 -10.37
CA LEU A 186 1.31 -18.22 -11.59
C LEU A 186 1.69 -19.17 -12.73
N HIS A 187 2.58 -20.14 -12.48
CA HIS A 187 2.95 -21.17 -13.45
C HIS A 187 1.72 -21.98 -13.91
N ALA A 188 0.85 -22.38 -12.98
CA ALA A 188 -0.38 -23.12 -13.31
C ALA A 188 -1.36 -22.36 -14.23
N GLN A 189 -1.20 -21.02 -14.31
CA GLN A 189 -1.98 -20.16 -15.21
C GLN A 189 -1.23 -19.81 -16.50
N GLY A 190 -0.10 -20.46 -16.78
CA GLY A 190 0.68 -20.29 -18.00
C GLY A 190 1.56 -19.04 -18.02
N LEU A 191 1.79 -18.42 -16.86
CA LEU A 191 2.69 -17.28 -16.74
C LEU A 191 4.13 -17.72 -16.43
N ASP A 192 5.10 -16.96 -16.96
CA ASP A 192 6.48 -17.04 -16.54
C ASP A 192 6.59 -16.33 -15.17
N ALA A 193 6.49 -17.12 -14.10
CA ALA A 193 6.44 -16.61 -12.74
C ALA A 193 7.75 -15.94 -12.30
N ASP A 194 8.88 -16.25 -12.94
CA ASP A 194 10.17 -15.64 -12.63
C ASP A 194 10.26 -14.19 -13.18
N ARG A 195 9.39 -13.83 -14.10
CA ARG A 195 9.27 -12.46 -14.61
C ARG A 195 8.28 -11.59 -13.84
N ILE A 196 7.60 -12.12 -12.85
CA ILE A 196 6.64 -11.38 -12.02
C ILE A 196 7.22 -11.31 -10.60
N PRO A 197 7.88 -10.19 -10.23
CA PRO A 197 8.45 -10.05 -8.90
C PRO A 197 7.42 -10.24 -7.78
N LEU A 198 7.77 -11.04 -6.79
CA LEU A 198 7.01 -11.23 -5.56
C LEU A 198 7.65 -10.41 -4.44
N ILE A 199 6.92 -9.46 -3.90
CA ILE A 199 7.40 -8.45 -2.96
C ILE A 199 6.85 -8.75 -1.57
N ALA A 200 7.71 -9.16 -0.63
CA ALA A 200 7.30 -9.44 0.74
C ALA A 200 7.07 -8.15 1.53
N ALA A 201 5.89 -8.00 2.13
CA ALA A 201 5.47 -6.86 2.92
C ALA A 201 4.96 -7.28 4.30
N GLY A 202 5.18 -6.43 5.29
CA GLY A 202 4.75 -6.68 6.67
C GLY A 202 5.86 -7.25 7.56
N GLY A 203 6.23 -6.48 8.58
CA GLY A 203 7.25 -6.87 9.56
C GLY A 203 8.71 -6.83 9.07
N VAL A 204 8.97 -6.41 7.84
CA VAL A 204 10.33 -6.28 7.29
C VAL A 204 10.91 -4.95 7.76
N ASN A 205 11.69 -4.97 8.84
CA ASN A 205 12.22 -3.76 9.50
C ASN A 205 13.68 -3.88 9.94
N SER A 206 14.39 -4.90 9.46
CA SER A 206 15.81 -5.09 9.77
C SER A 206 16.51 -5.88 8.65
N PRO A 207 17.83 -5.77 8.50
CA PRO A 207 18.60 -6.55 7.51
C PRO A 207 18.37 -8.07 7.61
N ALA A 208 18.25 -8.60 8.83
CA ALA A 208 17.97 -10.02 9.05
C ALA A 208 16.59 -10.43 8.50
N ARG A 209 15.57 -9.58 8.66
CA ARG A 209 14.23 -9.85 8.13
C ARG A 209 14.16 -9.68 6.60
N VAL A 210 14.94 -8.76 6.03
CA VAL A 210 15.12 -8.66 4.58
C VAL A 210 15.73 -9.96 4.06
N ALA A 211 16.85 -10.40 4.63
CA ALA A 211 17.51 -11.64 4.24
C ALA A 211 16.57 -12.86 4.36
N ALA A 212 15.79 -12.95 5.44
CA ALA A 212 14.82 -14.03 5.62
C ALA A 212 13.71 -14.01 4.56
N ALA A 213 13.19 -12.85 4.19
CA ALA A 213 12.17 -12.72 3.13
C ALA A 213 12.72 -13.15 1.76
N LEU A 214 13.94 -12.73 1.41
CA LEU A 214 14.61 -13.13 0.18
C LEU A 214 14.93 -14.65 0.19
N ALA A 215 15.38 -15.20 1.31
CA ALA A 215 15.61 -16.65 1.45
C ALA A 215 14.30 -17.47 1.35
N ALA A 216 13.15 -16.88 1.67
CA ALA A 216 11.83 -17.47 1.46
C ALA A 216 11.36 -17.44 -0.01
N GLY A 217 12.17 -16.86 -0.92
CA GLY A 217 11.91 -16.79 -2.35
C GLY A 217 11.23 -15.50 -2.83
N ALA A 218 11.12 -14.48 -1.98
CA ALA A 218 10.69 -13.15 -2.43
C ALA A 218 11.81 -12.48 -3.26
N ASP A 219 11.43 -11.73 -4.28
CA ASP A 219 12.37 -11.01 -5.16
C ASP A 219 12.72 -9.62 -4.60
N ALA A 220 11.82 -9.06 -3.78
CA ALA A 220 11.97 -7.74 -3.16
C ALA A 220 11.21 -7.67 -1.83
N VAL A 221 11.38 -6.56 -1.13
CA VAL A 221 10.69 -6.29 0.14
C VAL A 221 10.06 -4.90 0.13
N GLN A 222 8.92 -4.77 0.82
CA GLN A 222 8.29 -3.49 1.10
C GLN A 222 8.46 -3.13 2.59
N VAL A 223 9.00 -1.97 2.85
CA VAL A 223 9.27 -1.47 4.21
C VAL A 223 8.36 -0.26 4.48
N GLY A 224 7.61 -0.29 5.58
CA GLY A 224 6.70 0.79 5.96
C GLY A 224 7.15 1.51 7.24
N THR A 225 6.89 0.88 8.40
CA THR A 225 7.01 1.53 9.72
C THR A 225 8.41 2.08 10.02
N ALA A 226 9.47 1.41 9.56
CA ALA A 226 10.84 1.91 9.76
C ALA A 226 11.08 3.25 9.06
N PHE A 227 10.48 3.46 7.89
CA PHE A 227 10.54 4.75 7.18
C PHE A 227 9.52 5.77 7.69
N ALA A 228 8.42 5.32 8.29
CA ALA A 228 7.39 6.22 8.83
C ALA A 228 7.89 7.09 9.99
N VAL A 229 9.02 6.77 10.60
CA VAL A 229 9.63 7.52 11.72
C VAL A 229 10.84 8.38 11.31
N THR A 230 11.24 8.34 10.03
CA THR A 230 12.37 9.11 9.50
C THR A 230 12.04 10.60 9.35
N GLU A 231 13.05 11.44 9.16
CA GLU A 231 12.87 12.87 8.92
C GLU A 231 12.14 13.17 7.61
N GLU A 232 12.36 12.36 6.59
CA GLU A 232 11.74 12.48 5.27
C GLU A 232 10.25 12.16 5.28
N CYS A 233 9.79 11.37 6.24
CA CYS A 233 8.38 11.02 6.33
C CYS A 233 7.50 12.26 6.55
N ASP A 234 6.43 12.37 5.78
CA ASP A 234 5.50 13.51 5.77
C ASP A 234 4.54 13.52 6.97
N ALA A 235 4.55 12.47 7.81
CA ALA A 235 3.67 12.36 8.95
C ALA A 235 3.94 13.43 10.02
N HIS A 236 2.88 13.81 10.73
CA HIS A 236 2.97 14.75 11.83
C HIS A 236 3.97 14.26 12.89
N PRO A 237 4.81 15.15 13.49
CA PRO A 237 5.83 14.77 14.48
C PRO A 237 5.29 13.92 15.65
N ASN A 238 4.09 14.21 16.14
CA ASN A 238 3.47 13.41 17.19
C ASN A 238 3.18 11.95 16.75
N PHE A 239 2.82 11.73 15.48
CA PHE A 239 2.64 10.39 14.95
C PHE A 239 3.96 9.62 14.92
N LYS A 240 5.03 10.25 14.42
CA LYS A 240 6.38 9.66 14.42
C LYS A 240 6.83 9.32 15.84
N ARG A 241 6.62 10.22 16.80
CA ARG A 241 6.96 10.01 18.19
C ARG A 241 6.23 8.82 18.79
N VAL A 242 4.91 8.72 18.60
CA VAL A 242 4.10 7.57 19.08
C VAL A 242 4.62 6.25 18.54
N LEU A 243 5.02 6.21 17.25
CA LEU A 243 5.58 5.00 16.66
C LEU A 243 6.99 4.68 17.17
N ALA A 244 7.85 5.71 17.33
CA ALA A 244 9.24 5.55 17.77
C ALA A 244 9.34 5.12 19.25
N GLU A 245 8.42 5.58 20.09
CA GLU A 245 8.37 5.26 21.52
C GLU A 245 7.59 3.94 21.82
N ALA A 246 6.86 3.41 20.84
CA ALA A 246 6.03 2.22 21.01
C ALA A 246 6.87 0.98 21.35
N ARG A 247 6.47 0.25 22.35
CA ARG A 247 7.00 -1.05 22.73
C ARG A 247 6.18 -2.17 22.11
N PRO A 248 6.68 -3.41 22.03
CA PRO A 248 5.93 -4.54 21.51
C PRO A 248 4.56 -4.73 22.16
N GLU A 249 4.45 -4.51 23.46
CA GLU A 249 3.21 -4.62 24.24
C GLU A 249 2.18 -3.52 23.96
N ASP A 250 2.62 -2.39 23.40
CA ASP A 250 1.74 -1.28 22.99
C ASP A 250 1.06 -1.55 21.64
N ILE A 251 1.49 -2.59 20.92
CA ILE A 251 0.96 -2.92 19.61
C ILE A 251 -0.26 -3.84 19.77
N VAL A 252 -1.40 -3.37 19.30
CA VAL A 252 -2.66 -4.11 19.37
C VAL A 252 -3.22 -4.42 18.00
N VAL A 253 -3.87 -5.58 17.88
CA VAL A 253 -4.71 -5.96 16.75
C VAL A 253 -6.15 -5.85 17.19
N PHE A 254 -7.00 -5.25 16.39
CA PHE A 254 -8.40 -5.01 16.73
C PHE A 254 -9.27 -5.07 15.47
N MET A 255 -10.57 -5.24 15.66
CA MET A 255 -11.52 -5.12 14.55
C MET A 255 -11.79 -3.66 14.26
N SER A 256 -11.48 -3.22 13.03
CA SER A 256 -11.70 -1.84 12.60
C SER A 256 -13.19 -1.57 12.33
N VAL A 257 -13.54 -0.29 12.22
CA VAL A 257 -14.90 0.14 11.85
C VAL A 257 -15.32 -0.32 10.43
N ALA A 258 -14.38 -0.77 9.62
CA ALA A 258 -14.64 -1.37 8.32
C ALA A 258 -14.91 -2.89 8.40
N GLY A 259 -14.95 -3.47 9.60
CA GLY A 259 -15.20 -4.90 9.82
C GLY A 259 -14.02 -5.80 9.42
N LEU A 260 -12.82 -5.27 9.38
CA LEU A 260 -11.60 -6.00 9.05
C LEU A 260 -10.57 -5.83 10.17
N PRO A 261 -9.76 -6.87 10.48
CA PRO A 261 -8.65 -6.75 11.40
C PRO A 261 -7.71 -5.61 11.01
N ALA A 262 -7.26 -4.86 11.99
CA ALA A 262 -6.30 -3.77 11.83
C ALA A 262 -5.30 -3.79 12.99
N ARG A 263 -4.12 -3.16 12.76
CA ARG A 263 -3.03 -3.11 13.74
C ARG A 263 -2.61 -1.68 13.99
N ALA A 264 -2.46 -1.31 15.26
CA ALA A 264 -2.04 0.03 15.66
C ALA A 264 -1.27 0.04 16.98
N VAL A 265 -0.63 1.17 17.29
CA VAL A 265 -0.18 1.46 18.65
C VAL A 265 -1.39 1.82 19.49
N ARG A 266 -1.51 1.19 20.67
CA ARG A 266 -2.58 1.46 21.63
C ARG A 266 -2.48 2.91 22.13
N THR A 267 -3.56 3.64 22.01
CA THR A 267 -3.66 5.02 22.47
C THR A 267 -5.02 5.23 23.16
N PRO A 268 -5.16 6.23 24.07
CA PRO A 268 -6.45 6.54 24.67
C PRO A 268 -7.56 6.88 23.66
N TRP A 269 -7.18 7.32 22.47
CA TRP A 269 -8.12 7.54 21.37
C TRP A 269 -8.64 6.22 20.80
N LEU A 270 -7.73 5.25 20.58
CA LEU A 270 -8.09 3.93 20.05
C LEU A 270 -8.98 3.18 21.04
N ASP A 271 -8.67 3.22 22.34
CA ASP A 271 -9.48 2.58 23.40
C ASP A 271 -10.93 3.11 23.44
N ARG A 272 -11.14 4.37 23.05
CA ARG A 272 -12.50 4.94 22.95
C ARG A 272 -13.23 4.60 21.66
N LYS A 273 -12.55 4.16 20.65
CA LYS A 273 -13.08 3.89 19.29
C LYS A 273 -13.18 2.41 18.95
N SER A 274 -12.33 1.57 19.57
CA SER A 274 -12.46 0.12 19.46
C SER A 274 -13.64 -0.32 20.32
N VAL A 275 -14.72 -0.69 19.66
CA VAL A 275 -15.77 -1.51 20.31
C VAL A 275 -15.14 -2.88 20.46
N VAL A 276 -14.87 -3.25 21.71
CA VAL A 276 -14.51 -4.62 22.09
C VAL A 276 -15.72 -5.51 21.88
#